data_04fb8974a2a16180dc559fd889f9fbd0
#
_entry.id   04fb8974a2a16180dc559fd889f9fbd0
#
_cell.length_a   1.000
_cell.length_b   1.000
_cell.length_c   1.000
_cell.angle_alpha   90.00
_cell.angle_beta   90.00
_cell.angle_gamma   90.00
#
_symmetry.space_group_name_H-M   'P 1'
#
loop_
_entity.id
_entity.type
_entity.pdbx_description
1 polymer ?
#
loop_
_entity_poly.entity_id
_entity_poly.type
_entity_poly.pdbx_seq_one_letter_code
_entity_poly.pdbx_strand_id
1 'polypeptide(L)'
;MDKKRVFVSFVICCLSIGFAVAQNEVIDDGSRGYLERGKLLYQDKSYVACIDQMTEARALTRDEAVREEADYLIAMSHYHRGSRITPDLLQKFLNDYPRSSHVLSVRYTMGNYYFFDTHKRYPETHFQEAIKYYKELDITQLNGNDRTDFCFRLAFSFFKTGEPNRARPLFEVLKRESKTYRDAASFYLAYLDYTDGKYDDAIRQFTELKDAPRFGTPSRFYIAQIRFLRKEYQAVWDVGTELLQKNPSSRFRFELSRLLGESAYHLGMKSEVGRYLTYYIDNTEKPLRSSLYIMGVSNYDLDLYSSVASYLTRVVDEDDALTQSAYLYLGHAYLKQNDKANARMAYQAASKYTFDKAVREVALYNYAMCLYDSASAFDAPVDVFEQFLNEYPSSKYVDSVNDRLVEVYMTTRNYQSALVSIGKIKKPNAKVLAAKQYITFHMGTEAFANTQLDKAKNYFSEVIRMGDYDKDVRMQAMFWLGECLFRSGSYEDALLCYSSYTTRGDKRSEIYPLAWYDLGYCYFKLKRFAKALSSFEQYVSLSSRNDRAMRADALVRAGDSYYALRQYKSASESYYKSYSSYPCLLYTSDAADD
;
A
#
# COMPACT_ATOMS: atom_id res chain seq x y z
N MET A 1 -31.42 -121.00 4.06
CA MET A 1 -31.65 -119.77 4.82
C MET A 1 -31.19 -118.57 3.98
N ASP A 2 -31.82 -117.83 3.59
CA ASP A 2 -33.09 -117.28 3.12
C ASP A 2 -32.75 -116.10 2.16
N LYS A 3 -32.78 -116.48 0.85
CA LYS A 3 -32.62 -115.50 -0.24
C LYS A 3 -33.77 -114.45 -0.29
N LYS A 4 -34.84 -114.69 0.44
CA LYS A 4 -36.00 -113.76 0.52
C LYS A 4 -35.82 -112.64 1.52
N ARG A 5 -35.02 -112.81 2.57
CA ARG A 5 -34.75 -111.73 3.54
C ARG A 5 -33.75 -110.69 3.02
N VAL A 6 -32.78 -111.02 2.17
CA VAL A 6 -31.81 -110.10 1.58
C VAL A 6 -32.49 -109.23 0.52
N PHE A 7 -33.50 -109.77 -0.21
CA PHE A 7 -34.19 -108.95 -1.24
C PHE A 7 -35.14 -107.89 -0.66
N VAL A 8 -35.78 -108.17 0.48
CA VAL A 8 -36.65 -107.21 1.15
C VAL A 8 -35.86 -106.10 1.84
N SER A 9 -34.68 -106.40 2.41
CA SER A 9 -33.80 -105.40 2.98
C SER A 9 -33.18 -104.49 1.92
N PHE A 10 -32.88 -105.01 0.70
CA PHE A 10 -32.33 -104.20 -0.39
C PHE A 10 -33.38 -103.28 -1.05
N VAL A 11 -34.62 -103.70 -1.13
CA VAL A 11 -35.75 -102.94 -1.66
C VAL A 11 -36.15 -101.83 -0.67
N ILE A 12 -36.12 -102.07 0.65
CA ILE A 12 -36.41 -101.07 1.69
C ILE A 12 -35.25 -100.01 1.76
N CYS A 13 -33.99 -100.45 1.57
CA CYS A 13 -32.86 -99.51 1.53
C CYS A 13 -32.83 -98.62 0.25
N CYS A 14 -33.24 -99.16 -0.90
CA CYS A 14 -33.38 -98.40 -2.14
C CYS A 14 -34.59 -97.45 -2.12
N LEU A 15 -35.70 -97.82 -1.44
CA LEU A 15 -36.82 -96.90 -1.24
C LEU A 15 -36.54 -95.82 -0.23
N SER A 16 -35.71 -96.01 0.82
CA SER A 16 -35.31 -94.99 1.77
C SER A 16 -34.25 -94.04 1.18
N ILE A 17 -33.40 -94.53 0.27
CA ILE A 17 -32.46 -93.68 -0.45
C ILE A 17 -33.18 -92.85 -1.54
N GLY A 18 -34.18 -93.47 -2.21
CA GLY A 18 -35.02 -92.71 -3.17
C GLY A 18 -35.87 -91.63 -2.51
N PHE A 19 -36.36 -91.84 -1.28
CA PHE A 19 -37.12 -90.85 -0.52
C PHE A 19 -36.18 -89.74 0.08
N ALA A 20 -34.94 -90.07 0.39
CA ALA A 20 -33.97 -89.05 0.88
C ALA A 20 -33.42 -88.18 -0.25
N VAL A 21 -33.45 -88.69 -1.50
CA VAL A 21 -33.08 -87.88 -2.67
C VAL A 21 -34.26 -87.03 -3.19
N ALA A 22 -35.51 -87.49 -2.97
CA ALA A 22 -36.72 -86.76 -3.38
C ALA A 22 -37.15 -85.65 -2.41
N GLN A 23 -36.53 -85.54 -1.23
CA GLN A 23 -36.80 -84.41 -0.29
C GLN A 23 -35.94 -83.16 -0.50
N ASN A 24 -35.09 -83.11 -1.53
CA ASN A 24 -34.35 -81.94 -1.92
C ASN A 24 -34.70 -81.43 -3.34
N GLU A 25 -35.85 -81.77 -3.88
CA GLU A 25 -36.42 -80.94 -4.95
C GLU A 25 -36.93 -79.67 -4.31
N VAL A 26 -36.08 -78.67 -4.35
CA VAL A 26 -36.47 -77.26 -4.16
C VAL A 26 -37.64 -77.05 -5.14
N ILE A 27 -38.84 -76.84 -4.62
CA ILE A 27 -39.98 -76.43 -5.43
C ILE A 27 -39.54 -75.15 -6.14
N ASP A 28 -39.30 -75.25 -7.44
CA ASP A 28 -39.01 -74.11 -8.27
C ASP A 28 -40.26 -73.21 -8.28
N ASP A 29 -40.22 -72.17 -7.45
CA ASP A 29 -41.28 -71.14 -7.35
C ASP A 29 -41.31 -70.23 -8.54
N GLY A 30 -40.51 -70.48 -9.59
CA GLY A 30 -40.35 -69.65 -10.79
C GLY A 30 -39.36 -68.51 -10.61
N SER A 31 -38.92 -68.24 -9.37
CA SER A 31 -38.02 -67.12 -9.05
C SER A 31 -36.65 -67.21 -9.73
N ARG A 32 -36.10 -68.41 -9.84
CA ARG A 32 -34.85 -68.72 -10.53
C ARG A 32 -34.90 -68.36 -12.03
N GLY A 33 -36.05 -68.62 -12.69
CA GLY A 33 -36.26 -68.25 -14.09
C GLY A 33 -36.20 -66.72 -14.31
N TYR A 34 -36.76 -65.95 -13.38
CA TYR A 34 -36.65 -64.48 -13.40
C TYR A 34 -35.22 -64.01 -13.09
N LEU A 35 -34.55 -64.69 -12.13
CA LEU A 35 -33.14 -64.34 -11.78
C LEU A 35 -32.20 -64.53 -12.99
N GLU A 36 -32.27 -65.70 -13.66
CA GLU A 36 -31.38 -65.93 -14.82
C GLU A 36 -31.66 -64.97 -15.99
N ARG A 37 -32.92 -64.68 -16.28
CA ARG A 37 -33.27 -63.68 -17.30
C ARG A 37 -32.77 -62.33 -16.92
N GLY A 38 -32.90 -61.93 -15.67
CA GLY A 38 -32.41 -60.63 -15.18
C GLY A 38 -30.87 -60.49 -15.23
N LYS A 39 -30.11 -61.57 -14.92
CA LYS A 39 -28.66 -61.60 -15.10
C LYS A 39 -28.24 -61.38 -16.55
N LEU A 40 -28.91 -62.01 -17.51
CA LEU A 40 -28.65 -61.77 -18.94
C LEU A 40 -28.95 -60.36 -19.33
N LEU A 41 -30.06 -59.78 -18.88
CA LEU A 41 -30.41 -58.36 -19.14
C LEU A 41 -29.42 -57.41 -18.50
N TYR A 42 -28.86 -57.71 -17.34
CA TYR A 42 -27.80 -56.92 -16.71
C TYR A 42 -26.52 -56.95 -17.54
N GLN A 43 -26.12 -58.14 -18.06
CA GLN A 43 -24.96 -58.28 -18.95
C GLN A 43 -25.15 -57.50 -20.25
N ASP A 44 -26.36 -57.49 -20.80
CA ASP A 44 -26.74 -56.69 -21.99
C ASP A 44 -26.92 -55.19 -21.69
N LYS A 45 -26.70 -54.77 -20.45
CA LYS A 45 -26.90 -53.36 -20.00
C LYS A 45 -28.35 -52.88 -20.12
N SER A 46 -29.32 -53.79 -20.23
CA SER A 46 -30.75 -53.50 -20.24
C SER A 46 -31.29 -53.34 -18.82
N TYR A 47 -30.79 -52.33 -18.10
CA TYR A 47 -30.95 -52.17 -16.66
C TYR A 47 -32.40 -51.98 -16.21
N VAL A 48 -33.28 -51.34 -17.01
CA VAL A 48 -34.72 -51.21 -16.67
C VAL A 48 -35.37 -52.56 -16.61
N ALA A 49 -35.25 -53.35 -17.69
CA ALA A 49 -35.80 -54.67 -17.76
C ALA A 49 -35.18 -55.63 -16.72
N CYS A 50 -33.89 -55.46 -16.40
CA CYS A 50 -33.24 -56.19 -15.31
C CYS A 50 -33.93 -55.89 -13.96
N ILE A 51 -34.20 -54.63 -13.63
CA ILE A 51 -34.87 -54.25 -12.37
C ILE A 51 -36.25 -54.90 -12.30
N ASP A 52 -37.03 -54.91 -13.40
CA ASP A 52 -38.34 -55.52 -13.43
C ASP A 52 -38.24 -57.06 -13.15
N GLN A 53 -37.35 -57.76 -13.86
CA GLN A 53 -37.15 -59.21 -13.64
C GLN A 53 -36.66 -59.57 -12.23
N MET A 54 -35.73 -58.73 -11.71
CA MET A 54 -35.19 -58.92 -10.35
C MET A 54 -36.23 -58.62 -9.27
N THR A 55 -37.14 -57.68 -9.51
CA THR A 55 -38.23 -57.36 -8.59
C THR A 55 -39.21 -58.56 -8.49
N GLU A 56 -39.55 -59.20 -9.64
CA GLU A 56 -40.37 -60.41 -9.67
C GLU A 56 -39.66 -61.59 -8.99
N ALA A 57 -38.37 -61.84 -9.29
CA ALA A 57 -37.56 -62.85 -8.64
C ALA A 57 -37.58 -62.71 -7.11
N ARG A 58 -37.39 -61.48 -6.62
CA ARG A 58 -37.40 -61.14 -5.20
C ARG A 58 -38.79 -61.39 -4.54
N ALA A 59 -39.85 -61.01 -5.24
CA ALA A 59 -41.21 -61.14 -4.71
C ALA A 59 -41.66 -62.64 -4.55
N LEU A 60 -41.22 -63.49 -5.45
CA LEU A 60 -41.61 -64.89 -5.48
C LEU A 60 -40.76 -65.78 -4.58
N THR A 61 -39.50 -65.45 -4.34
CA THR A 61 -38.54 -66.33 -3.72
C THR A 61 -38.64 -66.42 -2.20
N ARG A 62 -38.46 -67.64 -1.64
CA ARG A 62 -38.12 -67.87 -0.24
C ARG A 62 -36.64 -68.18 -0.03
N ASP A 63 -35.88 -68.36 -1.12
CA ASP A 63 -34.45 -68.65 -1.08
C ASP A 63 -33.69 -67.34 -0.85
N GLU A 64 -32.97 -67.27 0.27
CA GLU A 64 -32.21 -66.09 0.68
C GLU A 64 -31.11 -65.73 -0.34
N ALA A 65 -30.46 -66.72 -0.95
CA ALA A 65 -29.45 -66.54 -1.97
C ALA A 65 -30.00 -65.86 -3.25
N VAL A 66 -31.21 -66.30 -3.68
CA VAL A 66 -31.92 -65.69 -4.82
C VAL A 66 -32.30 -64.21 -4.49
N ARG A 67 -32.74 -63.96 -3.25
CA ARG A 67 -33.11 -62.61 -2.79
C ARG A 67 -31.91 -61.70 -2.72
N GLU A 68 -30.80 -62.18 -2.17
CA GLU A 68 -29.53 -61.43 -2.11
C GLU A 68 -29.06 -61.02 -3.52
N GLU A 69 -29.01 -61.97 -4.45
CA GLU A 69 -28.57 -61.68 -5.82
C GLU A 69 -29.53 -60.73 -6.56
N ALA A 70 -30.83 -60.82 -6.34
CA ALA A 70 -31.83 -59.93 -6.91
C ALA A 70 -31.68 -58.54 -6.34
N ASP A 71 -31.53 -58.34 -5.03
CA ASP A 71 -31.31 -57.04 -4.40
C ASP A 71 -29.99 -56.41 -4.86
N TYR A 72 -28.92 -57.20 -5.02
CA TYR A 72 -27.64 -56.73 -5.59
C TYR A 72 -27.83 -56.20 -7.00
N LEU A 73 -28.43 -56.96 -7.92
CA LEU A 73 -28.60 -56.57 -9.31
C LEU A 73 -29.59 -55.42 -9.49
N ILE A 74 -30.60 -55.28 -8.63
CA ILE A 74 -31.47 -54.10 -8.59
C ILE A 74 -30.63 -52.85 -8.24
N ALA A 75 -29.87 -52.91 -7.16
CA ALA A 75 -29.04 -51.78 -6.70
C ALA A 75 -28.00 -51.36 -7.75
N MET A 76 -27.30 -52.35 -8.35
CA MET A 76 -26.30 -52.12 -9.40
C MET A 76 -26.92 -51.56 -10.69
N SER A 77 -28.10 -52.03 -11.08
CA SER A 77 -28.83 -51.52 -12.23
C SER A 77 -29.26 -50.06 -12.02
N HIS A 78 -29.71 -49.70 -10.83
CA HIS A 78 -29.97 -48.31 -10.46
C HIS A 78 -28.72 -47.43 -10.50
N TYR A 79 -27.55 -47.97 -10.06
CA TYR A 79 -26.28 -47.27 -10.18
C TYR A 79 -25.92 -46.94 -11.63
N HIS A 80 -25.97 -47.95 -12.51
CA HIS A 80 -25.63 -47.75 -13.93
C HIS A 80 -26.59 -46.80 -14.68
N ARG A 81 -27.84 -46.71 -14.20
CA ARG A 81 -28.81 -45.71 -14.71
C ARG A 81 -28.59 -44.31 -14.14
N GLY A 82 -27.67 -44.10 -13.20
CA GLY A 82 -27.47 -42.83 -12.52
C GLY A 82 -28.66 -42.44 -11.62
N SER A 83 -29.36 -43.40 -11.04
CA SER A 83 -30.55 -43.14 -10.21
C SER A 83 -30.18 -42.50 -8.87
N ARG A 84 -31.03 -41.55 -8.42
CA ARG A 84 -30.85 -40.87 -7.12
C ARG A 84 -31.07 -41.77 -5.89
N ILE A 85 -31.79 -42.86 -6.04
CA ILE A 85 -32.06 -43.83 -4.95
C ILE A 85 -30.95 -44.87 -4.78
N THR A 86 -29.91 -44.82 -5.64
CA THR A 86 -28.78 -45.75 -5.59
C THR A 86 -28.14 -45.89 -4.22
N PRO A 87 -27.78 -44.78 -3.50
CA PRO A 87 -27.15 -44.87 -2.19
C PRO A 87 -28.03 -45.60 -1.17
N ASP A 88 -29.34 -45.33 -1.21
CA ASP A 88 -30.28 -45.93 -0.27
C ASP A 88 -30.40 -47.46 -0.49
N LEU A 89 -30.41 -47.88 -1.76
CA LEU A 89 -30.44 -49.32 -2.13
C LEU A 89 -29.14 -50.03 -1.77
N LEU A 90 -27.99 -49.42 -2.09
CA LEU A 90 -26.69 -49.99 -1.76
C LEU A 90 -26.47 -50.06 -0.24
N GLN A 91 -26.89 -49.02 0.51
CA GLN A 91 -26.80 -49.03 1.97
C GLN A 91 -27.71 -50.08 2.59
N LYS A 92 -28.93 -50.23 2.05
CA LYS A 92 -29.84 -51.28 2.47
C LYS A 92 -29.23 -52.66 2.23
N PHE A 93 -28.63 -52.91 1.07
CA PHE A 93 -27.94 -54.15 0.76
C PHE A 93 -26.83 -54.47 1.78
N LEU A 94 -25.99 -53.49 2.13
CA LEU A 94 -24.93 -53.68 3.12
C LEU A 94 -25.46 -54.00 4.51
N ASN A 95 -26.64 -53.46 4.87
CA ASN A 95 -27.28 -53.75 6.15
C ASN A 95 -27.92 -55.13 6.18
N ASP A 96 -28.61 -55.52 5.09
CA ASP A 96 -29.36 -56.77 5.00
C ASP A 96 -28.42 -57.98 4.78
N TYR A 97 -27.30 -57.79 4.03
CA TYR A 97 -26.38 -58.87 3.63
C TYR A 97 -24.91 -58.55 3.99
N PRO A 98 -24.57 -58.38 5.28
CA PRO A 98 -23.22 -57.93 5.69
C PRO A 98 -22.10 -58.95 5.42
N ARG A 99 -22.46 -60.20 5.13
CA ARG A 99 -21.52 -61.30 4.82
C ARG A 99 -21.54 -61.72 3.34
N SER A 100 -22.25 -60.99 2.51
CA SER A 100 -22.34 -61.25 1.07
C SER A 100 -20.99 -61.17 0.38
N SER A 101 -20.78 -62.01 -0.62
CA SER A 101 -19.64 -61.91 -1.53
C SER A 101 -19.64 -60.61 -2.34
N HIS A 102 -20.79 -59.94 -2.45
CA HIS A 102 -20.96 -58.69 -3.16
C HIS A 102 -20.60 -57.44 -2.33
N VAL A 103 -20.33 -57.54 -1.02
CA VAL A 103 -20.03 -56.41 -0.14
C VAL A 103 -18.89 -55.54 -0.68
N LEU A 104 -17.83 -56.17 -1.20
CA LEU A 104 -16.71 -55.46 -1.82
C LEU A 104 -17.17 -54.58 -3.00
N SER A 105 -17.92 -55.21 -3.93
CA SER A 105 -18.45 -54.52 -5.12
C SER A 105 -19.41 -53.38 -4.75
N VAL A 106 -20.28 -53.60 -3.77
CA VAL A 106 -21.27 -52.64 -3.29
C VAL A 106 -20.56 -51.42 -2.64
N ARG A 107 -19.58 -51.64 -1.76
CA ARG A 107 -18.79 -50.56 -1.16
C ARG A 107 -18.00 -49.77 -2.20
N TYR A 108 -17.37 -50.46 -3.16
CA TYR A 108 -16.66 -49.80 -4.26
C TYR A 108 -17.62 -48.93 -5.09
N THR A 109 -18.80 -49.48 -5.41
CA THR A 109 -19.82 -48.73 -6.16
C THR A 109 -20.37 -47.54 -5.37
N MET A 110 -20.55 -47.68 -4.05
CA MET A 110 -20.95 -46.58 -3.17
C MET A 110 -19.90 -45.47 -3.19
N GLY A 111 -18.60 -45.80 -3.03
CA GLY A 111 -17.51 -44.82 -3.15
C GLY A 111 -17.49 -44.13 -4.51
N ASN A 112 -17.71 -44.87 -5.59
CA ASN A 112 -17.79 -44.31 -6.94
C ASN A 112 -19.01 -43.40 -7.12
N TYR A 113 -20.16 -43.75 -6.55
CA TYR A 113 -21.36 -42.91 -6.61
C TYR A 113 -21.08 -41.53 -6.00
N TYR A 114 -20.50 -41.47 -4.81
CA TYR A 114 -20.14 -40.23 -4.17
C TYR A 114 -19.00 -39.51 -4.91
N PHE A 115 -17.99 -40.21 -5.38
CA PHE A 115 -16.87 -39.61 -6.12
C PHE A 115 -17.35 -38.83 -7.35
N PHE A 116 -18.28 -39.38 -8.12
CA PHE A 116 -18.77 -38.70 -9.32
C PHE A 116 -19.84 -37.63 -9.03
N ASP A 117 -20.62 -37.82 -7.97
CA ASP A 117 -21.72 -36.93 -7.54
C ASP A 117 -22.47 -36.27 -8.70
N THR A 118 -22.92 -37.07 -9.67
CA THR A 118 -23.53 -36.57 -10.92
C THR A 118 -24.78 -35.73 -10.68
N HIS A 119 -25.44 -35.90 -9.53
CA HIS A 119 -26.64 -35.16 -9.15
C HIS A 119 -26.37 -33.97 -8.23
N LYS A 120 -25.11 -33.70 -7.89
CA LYS A 120 -24.70 -32.68 -6.92
C LYS A 120 -25.50 -32.73 -5.61
N ARG A 121 -25.82 -33.94 -5.17
CA ARG A 121 -26.60 -34.20 -3.94
C ARG A 121 -25.77 -33.83 -2.69
N TYR A 122 -24.45 -33.94 -2.80
CA TYR A 122 -23.48 -33.72 -1.71
C TYR A 122 -22.32 -32.81 -2.15
N PRO A 123 -22.61 -31.57 -2.57
CA PRO A 123 -21.61 -30.71 -3.25
C PRO A 123 -20.38 -30.40 -2.40
N GLU A 124 -20.53 -30.38 -1.07
CA GLU A 124 -19.43 -30.04 -0.14
C GLU A 124 -18.75 -31.28 0.45
N THR A 125 -19.47 -32.39 0.59
CA THR A 125 -19.01 -33.56 1.34
C THR A 125 -18.80 -34.82 0.50
N HIS A 126 -19.09 -34.78 -0.80
CA HIS A 126 -19.08 -35.98 -1.65
C HIS A 126 -17.72 -36.69 -1.66
N PHE A 127 -16.60 -35.98 -1.62
CA PHE A 127 -15.30 -36.64 -1.54
C PHE A 127 -15.03 -37.25 -0.15
N GLN A 128 -15.51 -36.64 0.94
CA GLN A 128 -15.44 -37.24 2.27
C GLN A 128 -16.25 -38.55 2.35
N GLU A 129 -17.47 -38.54 1.81
CA GLU A 129 -18.29 -39.75 1.74
C GLU A 129 -17.63 -40.83 0.86
N ALA A 130 -17.07 -40.45 -0.29
CA ALA A 130 -16.32 -41.40 -1.12
C ALA A 130 -15.16 -42.05 -0.34
N ILE A 131 -14.37 -41.24 0.39
CA ILE A 131 -13.26 -41.73 1.23
C ILE A 131 -13.75 -42.71 2.28
N LYS A 132 -14.92 -42.47 2.92
CA LYS A 132 -15.48 -43.34 3.95
C LYS A 132 -15.64 -44.76 3.44
N TYR A 133 -16.28 -44.94 2.27
CA TYR A 133 -16.48 -46.24 1.68
C TYR A 133 -15.21 -46.86 1.09
N TYR A 134 -14.32 -46.06 0.49
CA TYR A 134 -13.05 -46.53 -0.04
C TYR A 134 -12.09 -47.06 1.05
N LYS A 135 -12.09 -46.46 2.24
CA LYS A 135 -11.24 -46.89 3.37
C LYS A 135 -11.60 -48.29 3.91
N GLU A 136 -12.84 -48.74 3.71
CA GLU A 136 -13.32 -50.04 4.15
C GLU A 136 -12.98 -51.20 3.17
N LEU A 137 -12.32 -50.85 2.02
CA LEU A 137 -11.99 -51.82 0.99
C LEU A 137 -10.57 -52.35 1.15
N ASP A 138 -10.44 -53.68 0.99
CA ASP A 138 -9.14 -54.29 0.79
C ASP A 138 -8.76 -54.22 -0.69
N ILE A 139 -7.78 -53.37 -0.97
CA ILE A 139 -7.29 -53.10 -2.32
C ILE A 139 -6.74 -54.36 -3.03
N THR A 140 -6.30 -55.35 -2.28
CA THR A 140 -5.76 -56.61 -2.84
C THR A 140 -6.81 -57.47 -3.52
N GLN A 141 -8.07 -57.27 -3.18
CA GLN A 141 -9.20 -57.98 -3.73
C GLN A 141 -9.76 -57.38 -5.02
N LEU A 142 -9.30 -56.17 -5.39
CA LEU A 142 -9.70 -55.53 -6.64
C LEU A 142 -8.85 -56.02 -7.82
N ASN A 143 -9.48 -56.19 -8.99
CA ASN A 143 -8.77 -56.53 -10.23
C ASN A 143 -7.86 -55.38 -10.69
N GLY A 144 -6.96 -55.65 -11.66
CA GLY A 144 -5.93 -54.69 -12.04
C GLY A 144 -6.44 -53.31 -12.47
N ASN A 145 -7.52 -53.25 -13.25
CA ASN A 145 -8.08 -51.95 -13.72
C ASN A 145 -8.86 -51.25 -12.60
N ASP A 146 -9.72 -51.97 -11.88
CA ASP A 146 -10.49 -51.44 -10.76
C ASP A 146 -9.57 -50.95 -9.64
N ARG A 147 -8.47 -51.66 -9.39
CA ARG A 147 -7.43 -51.27 -8.45
C ARG A 147 -6.79 -49.93 -8.83
N THR A 148 -6.46 -49.75 -10.10
CA THR A 148 -5.86 -48.53 -10.60
C THR A 148 -6.84 -47.34 -10.51
N ASP A 149 -8.08 -47.55 -10.93
CA ASP A 149 -9.17 -46.59 -10.83
C ASP A 149 -9.45 -46.20 -9.38
N PHE A 150 -9.53 -47.19 -8.50
CA PHE A 150 -9.70 -46.99 -7.07
C PHE A 150 -8.58 -46.13 -6.47
N CYS A 151 -7.30 -46.47 -6.74
CA CYS A 151 -6.16 -45.72 -6.25
C CYS A 151 -6.23 -44.24 -6.69
N PHE A 152 -6.59 -43.99 -7.95
CA PHE A 152 -6.71 -42.62 -8.45
C PHE A 152 -7.87 -41.87 -7.78
N ARG A 153 -9.05 -42.48 -7.68
CA ARG A 153 -10.22 -41.83 -7.07
C ARG A 153 -10.00 -41.55 -5.59
N LEU A 154 -9.37 -42.46 -4.87
CA LEU A 154 -9.03 -42.28 -3.46
C LEU A 154 -7.96 -41.17 -3.30
N ALA A 155 -6.89 -41.20 -4.11
CA ALA A 155 -5.86 -40.15 -4.08
C ALA A 155 -6.42 -38.74 -4.38
N PHE A 156 -7.28 -38.69 -5.41
CA PHE A 156 -7.92 -37.45 -5.79
C PHE A 156 -8.90 -36.94 -4.72
N SER A 157 -9.63 -37.85 -4.07
CA SER A 157 -10.53 -37.51 -2.95
C SER A 157 -9.74 -36.93 -1.78
N PHE A 158 -8.61 -37.54 -1.37
CA PHE A 158 -7.72 -36.98 -0.35
C PHE A 158 -7.15 -35.64 -0.76
N PHE A 159 -6.78 -35.49 -2.03
CA PHE A 159 -6.31 -34.18 -2.54
C PHE A 159 -7.39 -33.10 -2.41
N LYS A 160 -8.63 -33.42 -2.76
CA LYS A 160 -9.77 -32.50 -2.70
C LYS A 160 -10.21 -32.17 -1.26
N THR A 161 -10.02 -33.07 -0.32
CA THR A 161 -10.36 -32.86 1.10
C THR A 161 -9.23 -32.22 1.92
N GLY A 162 -8.12 -31.84 1.28
CA GLY A 162 -7.00 -31.19 1.94
C GLY A 162 -6.14 -32.14 2.79
N GLU A 163 -6.07 -33.43 2.40
CA GLU A 163 -5.24 -34.45 3.03
C GLU A 163 -4.01 -34.82 2.14
N PRO A 164 -3.08 -33.88 1.83
CA PRO A 164 -1.99 -34.10 0.87
C PRO A 164 -1.05 -35.24 1.25
N ASN A 165 -0.80 -35.44 2.53
CA ASN A 165 0.07 -36.51 3.04
C ASN A 165 -0.48 -37.92 2.74
N ARG A 166 -1.77 -38.03 2.57
CA ARG A 166 -2.44 -39.29 2.21
C ARG A 166 -2.59 -39.46 0.71
N ALA A 167 -2.76 -38.35 -0.02
CA ALA A 167 -2.85 -38.37 -1.47
C ALA A 167 -1.51 -38.69 -2.14
N ARG A 168 -0.40 -38.13 -1.65
CA ARG A 168 0.94 -38.20 -2.25
C ARG A 168 1.41 -39.65 -2.51
N PRO A 169 1.41 -40.58 -1.53
CA PRO A 169 1.88 -41.96 -1.77
C PRO A 169 1.09 -42.68 -2.86
N LEU A 170 -0.22 -42.44 -2.92
CA LEU A 170 -1.08 -43.06 -3.94
C LEU A 170 -0.77 -42.50 -5.34
N PHE A 171 -0.54 -41.17 -5.46
CA PHE A 171 -0.12 -40.59 -6.73
C PHE A 171 1.29 -41.06 -7.15
N GLU A 172 2.21 -41.30 -6.22
CA GLU A 172 3.54 -41.83 -6.52
C GLU A 172 3.46 -43.25 -7.10
N VAL A 173 2.61 -44.12 -6.52
CA VAL A 173 2.35 -45.43 -7.05
C VAL A 173 1.75 -45.36 -8.46
N LEU A 174 0.74 -44.51 -8.65
CA LEU A 174 0.07 -44.34 -9.94
C LEU A 174 1.03 -43.78 -11.02
N LYS A 175 1.91 -42.85 -10.67
CA LYS A 175 2.95 -42.29 -11.58
C LYS A 175 3.87 -43.41 -12.08
N ARG A 176 4.26 -44.32 -11.20
CA ARG A 176 5.16 -45.43 -11.52
C ARG A 176 4.50 -46.57 -12.29
N GLU A 177 3.29 -46.98 -11.88
CA GLU A 177 2.69 -48.23 -12.30
C GLU A 177 1.56 -48.08 -13.34
N SER A 178 0.90 -46.93 -13.41
CA SER A 178 -0.26 -46.73 -14.28
C SER A 178 0.08 -45.98 -15.55
N LYS A 179 -0.17 -46.59 -16.71
CA LYS A 179 -0.09 -45.86 -17.99
C LYS A 179 -1.24 -44.84 -18.14
N THR A 180 -2.43 -45.19 -17.65
CA THR A 180 -3.64 -44.34 -17.78
C THR A 180 -3.60 -43.09 -16.94
N TYR A 181 -3.13 -43.22 -15.69
CA TYR A 181 -3.12 -42.12 -14.73
C TYR A 181 -1.75 -41.45 -14.48
N ARG A 182 -0.70 -41.88 -15.21
CA ARG A 182 0.67 -41.32 -15.05
C ARG A 182 0.72 -39.80 -15.11
N ASP A 183 0.16 -39.23 -16.17
CA ASP A 183 0.20 -37.77 -16.37
C ASP A 183 -0.62 -37.05 -15.33
N ALA A 184 -1.80 -37.58 -14.99
CA ALA A 184 -2.65 -37.03 -13.93
C ALA A 184 -1.93 -37.08 -12.57
N ALA A 185 -1.35 -38.21 -12.21
CA ALA A 185 -0.61 -38.39 -10.97
C ALA A 185 0.62 -37.46 -10.91
N SER A 186 1.37 -37.37 -12.01
CA SER A 186 2.51 -36.44 -12.12
C SER A 186 2.07 -34.97 -11.95
N PHE A 187 0.93 -34.59 -12.53
CA PHE A 187 0.39 -33.25 -12.40
C PHE A 187 0.00 -32.91 -10.94
N TYR A 188 -0.71 -33.83 -10.26
CA TYR A 188 -1.11 -33.58 -8.88
C TYR A 188 0.09 -33.63 -7.92
N LEU A 189 1.11 -34.45 -8.17
CA LEU A 189 2.37 -34.41 -7.41
C LEU A 189 3.09 -33.07 -7.58
N ALA A 190 3.22 -32.58 -8.81
CA ALA A 190 3.79 -31.27 -9.10
C ALA A 190 3.01 -30.14 -8.42
N TYR A 191 1.67 -30.23 -8.41
CA TYR A 191 0.81 -29.27 -7.72
C TYR A 191 1.02 -29.31 -6.20
N LEU A 192 1.15 -30.50 -5.60
CA LEU A 192 1.46 -30.64 -4.17
C LEU A 192 2.85 -30.06 -3.84
N ASP A 193 3.85 -30.27 -4.70
CA ASP A 193 5.16 -29.65 -4.52
C ASP A 193 5.10 -28.12 -4.64
N TYR A 194 4.27 -27.60 -5.55
CA TYR A 194 3.99 -26.17 -5.65
C TYR A 194 3.38 -25.60 -4.36
N THR A 195 2.38 -26.28 -3.79
CA THR A 195 1.72 -25.85 -2.54
C THR A 195 2.64 -25.99 -1.32
N ASP A 196 3.55 -26.94 -1.33
CA ASP A 196 4.60 -27.13 -0.31
C ASP A 196 5.77 -26.11 -0.44
N GLY A 197 5.78 -25.24 -1.47
CA GLY A 197 6.86 -24.30 -1.74
C GLY A 197 8.10 -24.94 -2.39
N LYS A 198 8.04 -26.21 -2.80
CA LYS A 198 9.13 -26.93 -3.48
C LYS A 198 9.14 -26.58 -4.97
N TYR A 199 9.40 -25.30 -5.27
CA TYR A 199 9.20 -24.75 -6.60
C TYR A 199 10.09 -25.38 -7.69
N ASP A 200 11.32 -25.79 -7.37
CA ASP A 200 12.21 -26.43 -8.35
C ASP A 200 11.72 -27.80 -8.77
N ASP A 201 11.25 -28.60 -7.81
CA ASP A 201 10.66 -29.90 -8.07
C ASP A 201 9.35 -29.78 -8.86
N ALA A 202 8.51 -28.81 -8.48
CA ALA A 202 7.27 -28.53 -9.19
C ALA A 202 7.52 -28.10 -10.65
N ILE A 203 8.44 -27.15 -10.90
CA ILE A 203 8.80 -26.73 -12.27
C ILE A 203 9.30 -27.90 -13.10
N ARG A 204 10.20 -28.73 -12.55
CA ARG A 204 10.72 -29.90 -13.25
C ARG A 204 9.59 -30.84 -13.69
N GLN A 205 8.70 -31.21 -12.77
CA GLN A 205 7.58 -32.11 -13.05
C GLN A 205 6.55 -31.49 -14.00
N PHE A 206 6.20 -30.21 -13.84
CA PHE A 206 5.34 -29.52 -14.81
C PHE A 206 5.97 -29.41 -16.19
N THR A 207 7.30 -29.27 -16.28
CA THR A 207 8.01 -29.21 -17.56
C THR A 207 7.93 -30.55 -18.31
N GLU A 208 7.96 -31.68 -17.60
CA GLU A 208 7.76 -33.00 -18.19
C GLU A 208 6.37 -33.15 -18.83
N LEU A 209 5.38 -32.41 -18.32
CA LEU A 209 3.98 -32.44 -18.77
C LEU A 209 3.62 -31.34 -19.76
N LYS A 210 4.55 -30.45 -20.13
CA LYS A 210 4.26 -29.24 -20.93
C LYS A 210 3.57 -29.53 -22.28
N ASP A 211 3.79 -30.71 -22.86
CA ASP A 211 3.25 -31.12 -24.13
C ASP A 211 2.16 -32.23 -24.00
N ALA A 212 1.81 -32.61 -22.78
CA ALA A 212 0.76 -33.59 -22.53
C ALA A 212 -0.62 -33.02 -22.95
N PRO A 213 -1.42 -33.76 -23.74
CA PRO A 213 -2.65 -33.23 -24.35
C PRO A 213 -3.63 -32.61 -23.35
N ARG A 214 -3.75 -33.20 -22.16
CA ARG A 214 -4.71 -32.76 -21.12
C ARG A 214 -4.08 -31.85 -20.08
N PHE A 215 -2.80 -32.01 -19.78
CA PHE A 215 -2.11 -31.35 -18.68
C PHE A 215 -1.09 -30.30 -19.12
N GLY A 216 -0.78 -30.17 -20.42
CA GLY A 216 0.21 -29.22 -20.91
C GLY A 216 -0.15 -27.75 -20.63
N THR A 217 -1.37 -27.33 -20.94
CA THR A 217 -1.84 -25.96 -20.67
C THR A 217 -1.82 -25.63 -19.17
N PRO A 218 -2.40 -26.43 -18.26
CA PRO A 218 -2.30 -26.15 -16.83
C PRO A 218 -0.86 -26.21 -16.29
N SER A 219 -0.02 -27.10 -16.78
CA SER A 219 1.40 -27.17 -16.35
C SER A 219 2.17 -25.90 -16.71
N ARG A 220 2.04 -25.41 -17.94
CA ARG A 220 2.65 -24.13 -18.36
C ARG A 220 2.13 -22.94 -17.55
N PHE A 221 0.84 -22.95 -17.19
CA PHE A 221 0.28 -21.91 -16.34
C PHE A 221 0.93 -21.92 -14.93
N TYR A 222 1.05 -23.08 -14.29
CA TYR A 222 1.70 -23.16 -12.96
C TYR A 222 3.20 -22.86 -13.04
N ILE A 223 3.90 -23.19 -14.11
CA ILE A 223 5.27 -22.74 -14.34
C ILE A 223 5.34 -21.20 -14.36
N ALA A 224 4.45 -20.54 -15.11
CA ALA A 224 4.40 -19.07 -15.16
C ALA A 224 4.10 -18.48 -13.77
N GLN A 225 3.19 -19.09 -13.01
CA GLN A 225 2.85 -18.64 -11.67
C GLN A 225 4.02 -18.79 -10.69
N ILE A 226 4.74 -19.90 -10.71
CA ILE A 226 5.94 -20.10 -9.88
C ILE A 226 7.03 -19.08 -10.25
N ARG A 227 7.27 -18.86 -11.54
CA ARG A 227 8.25 -17.86 -12.01
C ARG A 227 7.88 -16.46 -11.57
N PHE A 228 6.59 -16.12 -11.58
CA PHE A 228 6.09 -14.86 -11.06
C PHE A 228 6.38 -14.70 -9.56
N LEU A 229 6.13 -15.72 -8.74
CA LEU A 229 6.46 -15.73 -7.30
C LEU A 229 7.97 -15.54 -7.06
N ARG A 230 8.81 -16.02 -7.98
CA ARG A 230 10.28 -15.84 -7.96
C ARG A 230 10.73 -14.51 -8.56
N LYS A 231 9.80 -13.65 -9.00
CA LYS A 231 10.09 -12.38 -9.67
C LYS A 231 10.86 -12.53 -10.99
N GLU A 232 10.78 -13.68 -11.64
CA GLU A 232 11.37 -13.98 -12.94
C GLU A 232 10.46 -13.47 -14.07
N TYR A 233 10.19 -12.17 -14.09
CA TYR A 233 9.14 -11.54 -14.90
C TYR A 233 9.31 -11.76 -16.40
N GLN A 234 10.54 -11.76 -16.92
CA GLN A 234 10.80 -12.03 -18.34
C GLN A 234 10.36 -13.46 -18.72
N ALA A 235 10.66 -14.44 -17.89
CA ALA A 235 10.26 -15.82 -18.14
C ALA A 235 8.74 -16.02 -18.03
N VAL A 236 8.05 -15.24 -17.15
CA VAL A 236 6.58 -15.21 -17.13
C VAL A 236 6.03 -14.66 -18.43
N TRP A 237 6.63 -13.57 -18.92
CA TRP A 237 6.22 -12.93 -20.18
C TRP A 237 6.32 -13.89 -21.36
N ASP A 238 7.47 -14.56 -21.52
CA ASP A 238 7.73 -15.47 -22.64
C ASP A 238 6.75 -16.65 -22.64
N VAL A 239 6.60 -17.33 -21.49
CA VAL A 239 5.69 -18.48 -21.36
C VAL A 239 4.23 -18.07 -21.45
N GLY A 240 3.86 -16.97 -20.81
CA GLY A 240 2.48 -16.52 -20.72
C GLY A 240 1.94 -16.01 -22.05
N THR A 241 2.72 -15.25 -22.81
CA THR A 241 2.31 -14.76 -24.15
C THR A 241 2.14 -15.92 -25.12
N GLU A 242 3.09 -16.89 -25.14
CA GLU A 242 2.97 -18.11 -25.94
C GLU A 242 1.70 -18.90 -25.58
N LEU A 243 1.43 -19.03 -24.27
CA LEU A 243 0.26 -19.77 -23.80
C LEU A 243 -1.06 -19.12 -24.21
N LEU A 244 -1.17 -17.80 -24.13
CA LEU A 244 -2.37 -17.07 -24.59
C LEU A 244 -2.55 -17.11 -26.08
N GLN A 245 -1.47 -17.05 -26.88
CA GLN A 245 -1.55 -17.17 -28.34
C GLN A 245 -2.06 -18.54 -28.76
N LYS A 246 -1.56 -19.63 -28.13
CA LYS A 246 -1.97 -21.00 -28.44
C LYS A 246 -3.37 -21.35 -27.92
N ASN A 247 -3.78 -20.78 -26.80
CA ASN A 247 -5.05 -21.11 -26.11
C ASN A 247 -5.79 -19.85 -25.63
N PRO A 248 -6.32 -19.01 -26.54
CA PRO A 248 -6.95 -17.74 -26.19
C PRO A 248 -8.22 -17.89 -25.35
N SER A 249 -8.89 -19.03 -25.42
CA SER A 249 -10.11 -19.34 -24.65
C SER A 249 -9.83 -20.18 -23.40
N SER A 250 -8.57 -20.32 -22.97
CA SER A 250 -8.21 -21.08 -21.78
C SER A 250 -8.89 -20.53 -20.53
N ARG A 251 -9.36 -21.42 -19.65
CA ARG A 251 -9.85 -21.05 -18.31
C ARG A 251 -8.81 -20.27 -17.47
N PHE A 252 -7.54 -20.36 -17.84
CA PHE A 252 -6.44 -19.64 -17.17
C PHE A 252 -6.20 -18.25 -17.74
N ARG A 253 -6.87 -17.86 -18.85
CA ARG A 253 -6.67 -16.55 -19.51
C ARG A 253 -6.78 -15.39 -18.54
N PHE A 254 -7.77 -15.42 -17.68
CA PHE A 254 -8.04 -14.40 -16.69
C PHE A 254 -6.83 -14.17 -15.76
N GLU A 255 -6.39 -15.20 -15.04
CA GLU A 255 -5.27 -15.10 -14.11
C GLU A 255 -3.93 -14.89 -14.83
N LEU A 256 -3.76 -15.50 -16.00
CA LEU A 256 -2.57 -15.31 -16.83
C LEU A 256 -2.45 -13.86 -17.32
N SER A 257 -3.57 -13.19 -17.62
CA SER A 257 -3.58 -11.76 -17.96
C SER A 257 -3.11 -10.91 -16.80
N ARG A 258 -3.48 -11.24 -15.55
CA ARG A 258 -2.93 -10.59 -14.36
C ARG A 258 -1.42 -10.76 -14.28
N LEU A 259 -0.92 -12.00 -14.35
CA LEU A 259 0.51 -12.28 -14.28
C LEU A 259 1.31 -11.53 -15.36
N LEU A 260 0.78 -11.48 -16.60
CA LEU A 260 1.42 -10.77 -17.70
C LEU A 260 1.41 -9.26 -17.50
N GLY A 261 0.30 -8.69 -17.08
CA GLY A 261 0.21 -7.25 -16.85
C GLY A 261 1.09 -6.76 -15.70
N GLU A 262 1.11 -7.49 -14.59
CA GLU A 262 2.01 -7.18 -13.47
C GLU A 262 3.49 -7.40 -13.86
N SER A 263 3.81 -8.45 -14.64
CA SER A 263 5.16 -8.66 -15.16
C SER A 263 5.60 -7.56 -16.13
N ALA A 264 4.71 -7.11 -17.02
CA ALA A 264 4.96 -5.99 -17.93
C ALA A 264 5.32 -4.71 -17.18
N TYR A 265 4.65 -4.43 -16.06
CA TYR A 265 4.98 -3.30 -15.20
C TYR A 265 6.42 -3.39 -14.67
N HIS A 266 6.79 -4.54 -14.12
CA HIS A 266 8.14 -4.76 -13.60
C HIS A 266 9.23 -4.76 -14.68
N LEU A 267 8.87 -5.08 -15.92
CA LEU A 267 9.77 -5.03 -17.10
C LEU A 267 9.82 -3.64 -17.76
N GLY A 268 9.04 -2.67 -17.27
CA GLY A 268 8.96 -1.33 -17.84
C GLY A 268 8.18 -1.23 -19.16
N MET A 269 7.41 -2.25 -19.50
CA MET A 269 6.60 -2.32 -20.73
C MET A 269 5.25 -1.61 -20.54
N LYS A 270 5.29 -0.28 -20.37
CA LYS A 270 4.13 0.54 -19.95
C LYS A 270 2.87 0.33 -20.78
N SER A 271 2.98 0.24 -22.11
CA SER A 271 1.85 0.04 -23.02
C SER A 271 1.16 -1.32 -22.85
N GLU A 272 1.92 -2.36 -22.45
CA GLU A 272 1.40 -3.71 -22.30
C GLU A 272 0.65 -3.92 -20.97
N VAL A 273 0.95 -3.12 -19.94
CA VAL A 273 0.28 -3.19 -18.63
C VAL A 273 -1.24 -3.05 -18.82
N GLY A 274 -1.69 -1.98 -19.47
CA GLY A 274 -3.09 -1.72 -19.72
C GLY A 274 -3.74 -2.82 -20.56
N ARG A 275 -3.04 -3.32 -21.59
CA ARG A 275 -3.55 -4.37 -22.48
C ARG A 275 -3.99 -5.64 -21.71
N TYR A 276 -3.23 -6.04 -20.72
CA TYR A 276 -3.50 -7.27 -19.97
C TYR A 276 -4.30 -7.02 -18.68
N LEU A 277 -3.98 -5.98 -17.90
CA LEU A 277 -4.69 -5.74 -16.64
C LEU A 277 -6.12 -5.27 -16.83
N THR A 278 -6.46 -4.55 -17.91
CA THR A 278 -7.85 -4.19 -18.20
C THR A 278 -8.70 -5.45 -18.30
N TYR A 279 -8.25 -6.46 -19.07
CA TYR A 279 -8.99 -7.71 -19.18
C TYR A 279 -9.19 -8.41 -17.83
N TYR A 280 -8.14 -8.42 -16.98
CA TYR A 280 -8.24 -8.99 -15.63
C TYR A 280 -9.24 -8.23 -14.75
N ILE A 281 -9.12 -6.89 -14.69
CA ILE A 281 -9.93 -6.04 -13.83
C ILE A 281 -11.41 -6.06 -14.23
N ASP A 282 -11.71 -6.06 -15.53
CA ASP A 282 -13.07 -6.04 -16.06
C ASP A 282 -13.79 -7.39 -15.90
N ASN A 283 -13.06 -8.48 -15.77
CA ASN A 283 -13.62 -9.83 -15.65
C ASN A 283 -13.51 -10.40 -14.22
N THR A 284 -13.26 -9.57 -13.20
CA THR A 284 -13.26 -9.99 -11.80
C THR A 284 -14.10 -9.08 -10.92
N GLU A 285 -14.86 -9.66 -9.99
CA GLU A 285 -15.62 -8.88 -9.01
C GLU A 285 -14.71 -8.16 -8.00
N LYS A 286 -13.59 -8.79 -7.64
CA LYS A 286 -12.63 -8.26 -6.66
C LYS A 286 -11.21 -8.36 -7.20
N PRO A 287 -10.77 -7.40 -8.02
CA PRO A 287 -9.38 -7.35 -8.46
C PRO A 287 -8.44 -7.12 -7.28
N LEU A 288 -7.24 -7.70 -7.36
CA LEU A 288 -6.21 -7.50 -6.34
C LEU A 288 -5.82 -6.02 -6.25
N ARG A 289 -5.63 -5.53 -5.04
CA ARG A 289 -5.19 -4.15 -4.77
C ARG A 289 -3.86 -3.83 -5.46
N SER A 290 -2.93 -4.79 -5.51
CA SER A 290 -1.66 -4.66 -6.25
C SER A 290 -1.86 -4.40 -7.75
N SER A 291 -2.78 -5.14 -8.39
CA SER A 291 -3.08 -4.97 -9.82
C SER A 291 -3.75 -3.61 -10.10
N LEU A 292 -4.66 -3.16 -9.22
CA LEU A 292 -5.27 -1.83 -9.31
C LEU A 292 -4.24 -0.72 -9.12
N TYR A 293 -3.32 -0.88 -8.18
CA TYR A 293 -2.23 0.06 -7.94
C TYR A 293 -1.32 0.16 -9.17
N ILE A 294 -0.87 -0.98 -9.70
CA ILE A 294 -0.04 -1.03 -10.91
C ILE A 294 -0.74 -0.35 -12.09
N MET A 295 -2.04 -0.60 -12.27
CA MET A 295 -2.81 0.04 -13.33
C MET A 295 -2.90 1.56 -13.16
N GLY A 296 -3.15 2.03 -11.93
CA GLY A 296 -3.17 3.45 -11.62
C GLY A 296 -1.82 4.14 -11.84
N VAL A 297 -0.73 3.54 -11.37
CA VAL A 297 0.63 4.08 -11.57
C VAL A 297 1.01 4.05 -13.06
N SER A 298 0.68 2.98 -13.78
CA SER A 298 0.95 2.90 -15.22
C SER A 298 0.20 3.97 -16.01
N ASN A 299 -1.05 4.27 -15.64
CA ASN A 299 -1.81 5.36 -16.24
C ASN A 299 -1.20 6.74 -15.92
N TYR A 300 -0.69 6.92 -14.70
CA TYR A 300 0.06 8.13 -14.35
C TYR A 300 1.30 8.29 -15.23
N ASP A 301 2.07 7.23 -15.42
CA ASP A 301 3.28 7.19 -16.23
C ASP A 301 3.03 7.40 -17.75
N LEU A 302 1.80 7.17 -18.20
CA LEU A 302 1.32 7.40 -19.57
C LEU A 302 0.59 8.74 -19.73
N ASP A 303 0.64 9.62 -18.72
CA ASP A 303 -0.03 10.92 -18.67
C ASP A 303 -1.58 10.84 -18.73
N LEU A 304 -2.16 9.67 -18.45
CA LEU A 304 -3.60 9.42 -18.42
C LEU A 304 -4.18 9.77 -17.04
N TYR A 305 -3.93 10.98 -16.56
CA TYR A 305 -4.21 11.41 -15.18
C TYR A 305 -5.68 11.28 -14.78
N SER A 306 -6.62 11.49 -15.69
CA SER A 306 -8.05 11.35 -15.41
C SER A 306 -8.47 9.93 -15.01
N SER A 307 -7.73 8.93 -15.50
CA SER A 307 -8.01 7.52 -15.21
C SER A 307 -7.34 7.01 -13.93
N VAL A 308 -6.36 7.73 -13.39
CA VAL A 308 -5.61 7.30 -12.19
C VAL A 308 -6.55 7.12 -10.99
N ALA A 309 -7.45 8.08 -10.77
CA ALA A 309 -8.37 8.06 -9.63
C ALA A 309 -9.33 6.87 -9.67
N SER A 310 -9.80 6.44 -10.85
CA SER A 310 -10.71 5.30 -10.99
C SER A 310 -10.13 3.97 -10.49
N TYR A 311 -8.82 3.85 -10.50
CA TYR A 311 -8.11 2.67 -9.99
C TYR A 311 -7.62 2.86 -8.56
N LEU A 312 -6.92 3.96 -8.26
CA LEU A 312 -6.24 4.13 -6.97
C LEU A 312 -7.19 4.39 -5.80
N THR A 313 -8.38 4.96 -6.03
CA THR A 313 -9.39 5.10 -4.96
C THR A 313 -9.93 3.76 -4.46
N ARG A 314 -9.78 2.69 -5.24
CA ARG A 314 -10.13 1.32 -4.87
C ARG A 314 -9.01 0.58 -4.13
N VAL A 315 -7.85 1.22 -3.97
CA VAL A 315 -6.67 0.65 -3.29
C VAL A 315 -6.59 1.10 -1.83
N VAL A 316 -7.20 2.24 -1.50
CA VAL A 316 -7.01 2.94 -0.22
C VAL A 316 -7.97 2.48 0.90
N ASP A 317 -8.38 1.23 0.89
CA ASP A 317 -9.32 0.62 1.83
C ASP A 317 -8.66 -0.08 3.04
N GLU A 318 -7.32 -0.17 3.05
CA GLU A 318 -6.53 -0.77 4.13
C GLU A 318 -5.42 0.18 4.60
N ASP A 319 -4.97 0.03 5.85
CA ASP A 319 -3.89 0.82 6.43
C ASP A 319 -2.54 0.12 6.21
N ASP A 320 -1.93 0.36 5.04
CA ASP A 320 -0.65 -0.24 4.65
C ASP A 320 0.22 0.68 3.77
N ALA A 321 1.42 0.21 3.41
CA ALA A 321 2.33 0.93 2.54
C ALA A 321 1.79 1.15 1.12
N LEU A 322 0.92 0.27 0.64
CA LEU A 322 0.32 0.37 -0.67
C LEU A 322 -0.68 1.55 -0.71
N THR A 323 -1.52 1.67 0.33
CA THR A 323 -2.42 2.80 0.52
C THR A 323 -1.66 4.12 0.60
N GLN A 324 -0.58 4.16 1.37
CA GLN A 324 0.27 5.36 1.45
C GLN A 324 0.77 5.80 0.07
N SER A 325 1.28 4.85 -0.71
CA SER A 325 1.79 5.10 -2.06
C SER A 325 0.67 5.49 -3.04
N ALA A 326 -0.50 4.85 -2.93
CA ALA A 326 -1.66 5.18 -3.76
C ALA A 326 -2.13 6.63 -3.54
N TYR A 327 -2.20 7.09 -2.29
CA TYR A 327 -2.51 8.49 -1.99
C TYR A 327 -1.47 9.46 -2.56
N LEU A 328 -0.18 9.12 -2.54
CA LEU A 328 0.84 9.96 -3.16
C LEU A 328 0.61 10.12 -4.67
N TYR A 329 0.36 9.02 -5.39
CA TYR A 329 0.09 9.07 -6.83
C TYR A 329 -1.25 9.74 -7.17
N LEU A 330 -2.29 9.58 -6.33
CA LEU A 330 -3.52 10.34 -6.43
C LEU A 330 -3.25 11.85 -6.33
N GLY A 331 -2.45 12.26 -5.34
CA GLY A 331 -2.05 13.65 -5.19
C GLY A 331 -1.33 14.20 -6.42
N HIS A 332 -0.38 13.44 -6.96
CA HIS A 332 0.32 13.81 -8.19
C HIS A 332 -0.62 13.92 -9.40
N ALA A 333 -1.54 12.97 -9.57
CA ALA A 333 -2.49 12.97 -10.67
C ALA A 333 -3.48 14.14 -10.59
N TYR A 334 -4.02 14.43 -9.42
CA TYR A 334 -4.90 15.58 -9.21
C TYR A 334 -4.17 16.91 -9.45
N LEU A 335 -2.92 17.02 -9.00
CA LEU A 335 -2.12 18.21 -9.23
C LEU A 335 -1.88 18.46 -10.74
N LYS A 336 -1.60 17.40 -11.51
CA LYS A 336 -1.46 17.46 -12.97
C LYS A 336 -2.75 17.87 -13.67
N GLN A 337 -3.90 17.56 -13.10
CA GLN A 337 -5.23 18.00 -13.57
C GLN A 337 -5.62 19.40 -13.08
N ASN A 338 -4.72 20.10 -12.36
CA ASN A 338 -4.98 21.39 -11.69
C ASN A 338 -6.08 21.32 -10.62
N ASP A 339 -6.40 20.14 -10.12
CA ASP A 339 -7.33 19.93 -9.00
C ASP A 339 -6.55 20.01 -7.66
N LYS A 340 -6.25 21.25 -7.26
CA LYS A 340 -5.45 21.53 -6.06
C LYS A 340 -6.15 21.07 -4.77
N ALA A 341 -7.48 21.03 -4.74
CA ALA A 341 -8.25 20.63 -3.55
C ALA A 341 -8.09 19.13 -3.27
N ASN A 342 -8.33 18.28 -4.26
CA ASN A 342 -8.16 16.84 -4.13
C ASN A 342 -6.68 16.45 -3.99
N ALA A 343 -5.75 17.16 -4.68
CA ALA A 343 -4.33 16.96 -4.51
C ALA A 343 -3.89 17.18 -3.05
N ARG A 344 -4.34 18.27 -2.43
CA ARG A 344 -4.05 18.58 -1.02
C ARG A 344 -4.56 17.48 -0.08
N MET A 345 -5.81 17.02 -0.27
CA MET A 345 -6.38 15.95 0.56
C MET A 345 -5.60 14.64 0.42
N ALA A 346 -5.24 14.28 -0.80
CA ALA A 346 -4.48 13.06 -1.06
C ALA A 346 -3.06 13.12 -0.46
N TYR A 347 -2.33 14.24 -0.61
CA TYR A 347 -1.02 14.41 0.00
C TYR A 347 -1.09 14.44 1.53
N GLN A 348 -2.13 15.08 2.10
CA GLN A 348 -2.37 15.05 3.53
C GLN A 348 -2.58 13.62 4.04
N ALA A 349 -3.39 12.81 3.33
CA ALA A 349 -3.61 11.42 3.67
C ALA A 349 -2.31 10.61 3.62
N ALA A 350 -1.53 10.73 2.51
CA ALA A 350 -0.25 10.04 2.37
C ALA A 350 0.76 10.42 3.46
N SER A 351 0.76 11.69 3.91
CA SER A 351 1.69 12.20 4.92
C SER A 351 1.38 11.72 6.34
N LYS A 352 0.17 11.23 6.61
CA LYS A 352 -0.20 10.67 7.93
C LYS A 352 0.37 9.28 8.17
N TYR A 353 0.57 8.49 7.10
CA TYR A 353 1.16 7.17 7.19
C TYR A 353 2.67 7.24 7.36
N THR A 354 3.23 6.22 8.04
CA THR A 354 4.66 6.13 8.36
C THR A 354 5.31 4.85 7.84
N PHE A 355 4.61 4.10 6.98
CA PHE A 355 5.10 2.83 6.43
C PHE A 355 6.34 3.02 5.55
N ASP A 356 6.30 4.03 4.68
CA ASP A 356 7.44 4.42 3.84
C ASP A 356 7.81 5.89 4.11
N LYS A 357 9.01 6.09 4.66
CA LYS A 357 9.52 7.42 5.01
C LYS A 357 9.79 8.29 3.79
N ALA A 358 10.21 7.70 2.65
CA ALA A 358 10.47 8.46 1.43
C ALA A 358 9.17 8.94 0.79
N VAL A 359 8.14 8.08 0.77
CA VAL A 359 6.78 8.46 0.33
C VAL A 359 6.22 9.57 1.22
N ARG A 360 6.38 9.43 2.55
CA ARG A 360 5.91 10.43 3.51
C ARG A 360 6.61 11.77 3.34
N GLU A 361 7.93 11.78 3.12
CA GLU A 361 8.71 12.99 2.86
C GLU A 361 8.16 13.77 1.67
N VAL A 362 7.96 13.09 0.53
CA VAL A 362 7.42 13.71 -0.69
C VAL A 362 5.98 14.17 -0.49
N ALA A 363 5.16 13.38 0.20
CA ALA A 363 3.77 13.73 0.49
C ALA A 363 3.67 14.97 1.39
N LEU A 364 4.44 15.02 2.47
CA LEU A 364 4.45 16.15 3.40
C LEU A 364 4.92 17.45 2.73
N TYR A 365 5.96 17.35 1.89
CA TYR A 365 6.43 18.48 1.08
C TYR A 365 5.33 19.02 0.16
N ASN A 366 4.71 18.14 -0.64
CA ASN A 366 3.67 18.56 -1.57
C ASN A 366 2.40 19.05 -0.85
N TYR A 367 2.06 18.48 0.30
CA TYR A 367 0.97 18.96 1.14
C TYR A 367 1.22 20.40 1.61
N ALA A 368 2.43 20.70 2.11
CA ALA A 368 2.83 22.05 2.51
C ALA A 368 2.76 23.04 1.35
N MET A 369 3.24 22.63 0.16
CA MET A 369 3.18 23.45 -1.05
C MET A 369 1.74 23.73 -1.50
N CYS A 370 0.85 22.72 -1.43
CA CYS A 370 -0.57 22.94 -1.73
C CYS A 370 -1.25 23.89 -0.74
N LEU A 371 -0.90 23.85 0.53
CA LEU A 371 -1.38 24.80 1.53
C LEU A 371 -0.91 26.22 1.23
N TYR A 372 0.37 26.37 0.92
CA TYR A 372 0.96 27.65 0.56
C TYR A 372 0.29 28.26 -0.68
N ASP A 373 0.09 27.48 -1.73
CA ASP A 373 -0.52 27.92 -3.00
C ASP A 373 -2.02 28.26 -2.86
N SER A 374 -2.71 27.73 -1.85
CA SER A 374 -4.17 27.93 -1.69
C SER A 374 -4.54 29.24 -0.96
N ALA A 375 -3.57 30.12 -0.69
CA ALA A 375 -3.76 31.34 0.08
C ALA A 375 -4.51 31.12 1.42
N SER A 376 -4.30 29.97 2.03
CA SER A 376 -4.85 29.64 3.34
C SER A 376 -4.24 30.54 4.42
N ALA A 377 -4.88 30.58 5.59
CA ALA A 377 -4.42 31.36 6.74
C ALA A 377 -2.92 31.08 7.01
N PHE A 378 -2.21 32.11 7.47
CA PHE A 378 -0.76 32.08 7.74
C PHE A 378 -0.30 30.82 8.49
N ASP A 379 -1.02 30.42 9.54
CA ASP A 379 -0.60 29.34 10.43
C ASP A 379 -0.58 27.95 9.76
N ALA A 380 -1.49 27.67 8.83
CA ALA A 380 -1.64 26.35 8.24
C ALA A 380 -0.44 25.87 7.39
N PRO A 381 0.13 26.66 6.46
CA PRO A 381 1.34 26.24 5.75
C PRO A 381 2.59 26.26 6.64
N VAL A 382 2.67 27.18 7.58
CA VAL A 382 3.84 27.36 8.46
C VAL A 382 4.04 26.13 9.34
N ASP A 383 3.00 25.65 10.02
CA ASP A 383 3.10 24.47 10.89
C ASP A 383 3.59 23.22 10.12
N VAL A 384 3.14 23.04 8.87
CA VAL A 384 3.55 21.90 8.05
C VAL A 384 4.98 22.07 7.51
N PHE A 385 5.40 23.29 7.17
CA PHE A 385 6.79 23.58 6.80
C PHE A 385 7.75 23.33 7.97
N GLU A 386 7.40 23.77 9.18
CA GLU A 386 8.17 23.51 10.40
C GLU A 386 8.28 22.01 10.68
N GLN A 387 7.16 21.29 10.58
CA GLN A 387 7.14 19.83 10.72
C GLN A 387 8.10 19.19 9.73
N PHE A 388 8.04 19.59 8.45
CA PHE A 388 8.91 19.06 7.40
C PHE A 388 10.40 19.28 7.72
N LEU A 389 10.78 20.52 8.08
CA LEU A 389 12.18 20.85 8.40
C LEU A 389 12.70 20.09 9.62
N ASN A 390 11.84 19.84 10.60
CA ASN A 390 12.20 19.10 11.81
C ASN A 390 12.30 17.59 11.59
N GLU A 391 11.46 17.00 10.71
CA GLU A 391 11.45 15.57 10.43
C GLU A 391 12.49 15.19 9.35
N TYR A 392 12.72 16.07 8.37
CA TYR A 392 13.57 15.82 7.20
C TYR A 392 14.66 16.88 7.00
N PRO A 393 15.54 17.13 7.99
CA PRO A 393 16.53 18.23 7.94
C PRO A 393 17.60 18.04 6.86
N SER A 394 17.71 16.88 6.24
CA SER A 394 18.66 16.56 5.17
C SER A 394 17.99 16.31 3.82
N SER A 395 16.71 16.63 3.69
CA SER A 395 15.96 16.47 2.45
C SER A 395 16.45 17.42 1.37
N LYS A 396 16.38 16.97 0.12
CA LYS A 396 16.63 17.84 -1.05
C LYS A 396 15.64 19.01 -1.18
N TYR A 397 14.51 18.96 -0.48
CA TYR A 397 13.48 19.99 -0.50
C TYR A 397 13.67 21.08 0.57
N VAL A 398 14.64 20.93 1.47
CA VAL A 398 14.87 21.85 2.60
C VAL A 398 15.03 23.31 2.13
N ASP A 399 15.81 23.55 1.08
CA ASP A 399 16.03 24.93 0.58
C ASP A 399 14.74 25.52 0.02
N SER A 400 13.96 24.76 -0.74
CA SER A 400 12.66 25.20 -1.26
C SER A 400 11.67 25.53 -0.13
N VAL A 401 11.61 24.68 0.90
CA VAL A 401 10.74 24.91 2.07
C VAL A 401 11.18 26.17 2.84
N ASN A 402 12.48 26.35 3.07
CA ASN A 402 12.99 27.55 3.73
C ASN A 402 12.69 28.83 2.94
N ASP A 403 12.81 28.79 1.60
CA ASP A 403 12.51 29.95 0.77
C ASP A 403 11.04 30.38 0.87
N ARG A 404 10.10 29.38 0.82
CA ARG A 404 8.67 29.65 1.00
C ARG A 404 8.33 30.10 2.41
N LEU A 405 8.96 29.52 3.40
CA LEU A 405 8.75 29.87 4.80
C LEU A 405 9.22 31.32 5.06
N VAL A 406 10.39 31.70 4.52
CA VAL A 406 10.89 33.09 4.57
C VAL A 406 9.91 34.05 3.90
N GLU A 407 9.39 33.72 2.71
CA GLU A 407 8.40 34.53 2.01
C GLU A 407 7.14 34.76 2.87
N VAL A 408 6.63 33.71 3.51
CA VAL A 408 5.50 33.84 4.44
C VAL A 408 5.84 34.73 5.63
N TYR A 409 7.02 34.58 6.23
CA TYR A 409 7.45 35.39 7.37
C TYR A 409 7.63 36.87 7.00
N MET A 410 8.16 37.13 5.82
CA MET A 410 8.39 38.51 5.37
C MET A 410 7.11 39.24 4.97
N THR A 411 6.08 38.52 4.57
CA THR A 411 4.77 39.09 4.16
C THR A 411 3.77 39.20 5.30
N THR A 412 4.00 38.53 6.42
CA THR A 412 3.09 38.58 7.56
C THR A 412 3.18 39.89 8.32
N ARG A 413 2.05 40.35 8.87
CA ARG A 413 2.02 41.43 9.87
C ARG A 413 2.04 40.91 11.31
N ASN A 414 1.95 39.62 11.50
CA ASN A 414 1.98 38.97 12.83
C ASN A 414 3.42 38.52 13.16
N TYR A 415 4.27 39.49 13.44
CA TYR A 415 5.69 39.24 13.75
C TYR A 415 5.89 38.35 14.98
N GLN A 416 5.00 38.44 15.98
CA GLN A 416 5.11 37.63 17.18
C GLN A 416 4.91 36.12 16.86
N SER A 417 3.87 35.80 16.09
CA SER A 417 3.64 34.41 15.66
C SER A 417 4.80 33.90 14.81
N ALA A 418 5.34 34.71 13.91
CA ALA A 418 6.48 34.35 13.10
C ALA A 418 7.74 34.03 13.94
N LEU A 419 8.04 34.79 14.99
CA LEU A 419 9.16 34.50 15.89
C LEU A 419 8.97 33.21 16.69
N VAL A 420 7.74 32.96 17.17
CA VAL A 420 7.39 31.71 17.85
C VAL A 420 7.60 30.51 16.91
N SER A 421 7.13 30.64 15.68
CA SER A 421 7.27 29.65 14.62
C SER A 421 8.75 29.35 14.31
N ILE A 422 9.55 30.38 14.03
CA ILE A 422 10.99 30.21 13.77
C ILE A 422 11.68 29.50 14.96
N GLY A 423 11.22 29.76 16.19
CA GLY A 423 11.75 29.13 17.40
C GLY A 423 11.51 27.61 17.48
N LYS A 424 10.53 27.07 16.76
CA LYS A 424 10.25 25.62 16.69
C LYS A 424 11.17 24.89 15.72
N ILE A 425 11.84 25.59 14.79
CA ILE A 425 12.75 25.00 13.82
C ILE A 425 14.06 24.61 14.50
N LYS A 426 14.37 23.33 14.55
CA LYS A 426 15.57 22.81 15.24
C LYS A 426 16.89 23.27 14.62
N LYS A 427 16.94 23.41 13.29
CA LYS A 427 18.13 23.79 12.54
C LYS A 427 17.77 24.80 11.45
N PRO A 428 17.49 26.08 11.82
CA PRO A 428 17.17 27.10 10.84
C PRO A 428 18.41 27.40 9.99
N ASN A 429 18.24 27.60 8.70
CA ASN A 429 19.32 28.03 7.80
C ASN A 429 19.56 29.54 7.90
N ALA A 430 20.61 30.04 7.21
CA ALA A 430 20.97 31.46 7.23
C ALA A 430 19.84 32.38 6.74
N LYS A 431 19.04 31.95 5.74
CA LYS A 431 17.91 32.74 5.22
C LYS A 431 16.81 32.92 6.27
N VAL A 432 16.45 31.85 6.99
CA VAL A 432 15.47 31.88 8.08
C VAL A 432 15.97 32.73 9.25
N LEU A 433 17.28 32.68 9.55
CA LEU A 433 17.89 33.51 10.57
C LEU A 433 17.97 34.99 10.17
N ALA A 434 18.19 35.29 8.88
CA ALA A 434 18.08 36.66 8.36
C ALA A 434 16.62 37.17 8.46
N ALA A 435 15.64 36.36 8.13
CA ALA A 435 14.23 36.69 8.32
C ALA A 435 13.89 36.94 9.79
N LYS A 436 14.40 36.09 10.72
CA LYS A 436 14.28 36.35 12.15
C LYS A 436 14.84 37.69 12.55
N GLN A 437 16.05 38.02 12.07
CA GLN A 437 16.75 39.27 12.35
C GLN A 437 15.93 40.47 11.87
N TYR A 438 15.41 40.40 10.64
CA TYR A 438 14.52 41.42 10.07
C TYR A 438 13.24 41.62 10.89
N ILE A 439 12.54 40.55 11.24
CA ILE A 439 11.30 40.61 12.02
C ILE A 439 11.56 41.20 13.40
N THR A 440 12.62 40.76 14.08
CA THR A 440 13.01 41.25 15.40
C THR A 440 13.33 42.75 15.33
N PHE A 441 13.99 43.20 14.25
CA PHE A 441 14.24 44.62 14.00
C PHE A 441 12.95 45.43 13.86
N HIS A 442 11.99 44.96 13.07
CA HIS A 442 10.69 45.64 12.91
C HIS A 442 9.89 45.71 14.21
N MET A 443 9.94 44.66 15.05
CA MET A 443 9.35 44.74 16.39
C MET A 443 10.05 45.80 17.28
N GLY A 444 11.34 45.96 17.09
CA GLY A 444 12.12 47.03 17.75
C GLY A 444 11.66 48.40 17.30
N THR A 445 11.51 48.63 15.99
CA THR A 445 11.04 49.91 15.44
C THR A 445 9.60 50.22 15.84
N GLU A 446 8.71 49.21 15.88
CA GLU A 446 7.36 49.39 16.38
C GLU A 446 7.32 49.75 17.88
N ALA A 447 8.12 49.07 18.69
CA ALA A 447 8.25 49.39 20.12
C ALA A 447 8.81 50.80 20.33
N PHE A 448 9.77 51.22 19.51
CA PHE A 448 10.33 52.59 19.56
C PHE A 448 9.28 53.65 19.19
N ALA A 449 8.53 53.42 18.10
CA ALA A 449 7.43 54.30 17.68
C ALA A 449 6.35 54.45 18.77
N ASN A 450 6.11 53.40 19.51
CA ASN A 450 5.18 53.38 20.66
C ASN A 450 5.80 53.84 21.97
N THR A 451 6.99 54.48 21.93
CA THR A 451 7.73 55.02 23.10
C THR A 451 8.10 53.96 24.16
N GLN A 452 8.07 52.67 23.82
CA GLN A 452 8.45 51.58 24.71
C GLN A 452 9.97 51.31 24.63
N LEU A 453 10.78 52.31 25.09
CA LEU A 453 12.23 52.33 24.88
C LEU A 453 12.95 51.07 25.41
N ASP A 454 12.53 50.52 26.57
CA ASP A 454 13.19 49.32 27.12
C ASP A 454 12.92 48.07 26.27
N LYS A 455 11.72 47.94 25.73
CA LYS A 455 11.42 46.84 24.79
C LYS A 455 12.20 47.02 23.48
N ALA A 456 12.23 48.24 22.94
CA ALA A 456 12.98 48.55 21.73
C ALA A 456 14.49 48.23 21.90
N LYS A 457 15.10 48.66 23.02
CA LYS A 457 16.48 48.29 23.38
C LYS A 457 16.71 46.78 23.36
N ASN A 458 15.80 46.02 23.96
CA ASN A 458 15.93 44.56 24.00
C ASN A 458 15.92 43.96 22.61
N TYR A 459 14.96 44.35 21.76
CA TYR A 459 14.87 43.85 20.38
C TYR A 459 16.11 44.26 19.55
N PHE A 460 16.54 45.51 19.55
CA PHE A 460 17.71 45.94 18.80
C PHE A 460 19.00 45.26 19.31
N SER A 461 19.13 45.08 20.61
CA SER A 461 20.25 44.33 21.19
C SER A 461 20.27 42.87 20.76
N GLU A 462 19.07 42.23 20.65
CA GLU A 462 18.95 40.86 20.13
C GLU A 462 19.38 40.78 18.67
N VAL A 463 18.92 41.70 17.82
CA VAL A 463 19.30 41.78 16.41
C VAL A 463 20.83 41.88 16.26
N ILE A 464 21.48 42.72 17.06
CA ILE A 464 22.94 42.89 17.03
C ILE A 464 23.66 41.59 17.48
N ARG A 465 23.16 40.94 18.53
CA ARG A 465 23.70 39.69 19.08
C ARG A 465 23.61 38.53 18.10
N MET A 466 22.59 38.51 17.23
CA MET A 466 22.41 37.45 16.23
C MET A 466 23.57 37.37 15.23
N GLY A 467 24.31 38.46 14.99
CA GLY A 467 25.42 38.48 14.06
C GLY A 467 25.07 39.03 12.67
N ASP A 468 25.84 38.67 11.66
CA ASP A 468 25.76 39.23 10.30
C ASP A 468 24.96 38.29 9.35
N TYR A 469 23.75 37.85 9.72
CA TYR A 469 22.83 37.19 8.79
C TYR A 469 22.28 38.18 7.77
N ASP A 470 21.90 39.37 8.23
CA ASP A 470 21.63 40.55 7.43
C ASP A 470 22.44 41.71 8.04
N LYS A 471 23.52 42.10 7.35
CA LYS A 471 24.44 43.15 7.81
C LYS A 471 23.78 44.50 7.87
N ASP A 472 22.91 44.82 6.91
CA ASP A 472 22.27 46.12 6.83
C ASP A 472 21.25 46.31 7.95
N VAL A 473 20.43 45.29 8.19
CA VAL A 473 19.49 45.24 9.33
C VAL A 473 20.24 45.37 10.67
N ARG A 474 21.36 44.64 10.82
CA ARG A 474 22.19 44.76 12.03
C ARG A 474 22.74 46.17 12.24
N MET A 475 23.22 46.81 11.17
CA MET A 475 23.73 48.19 11.27
C MET A 475 22.61 49.18 11.60
N GLN A 476 21.44 49.03 10.99
CA GLN A 476 20.27 49.83 11.35
C GLN A 476 19.87 49.66 12.81
N ALA A 477 19.86 48.39 13.29
CA ALA A 477 19.59 48.12 14.72
C ALA A 477 20.62 48.80 15.64
N MET A 478 21.89 48.90 15.22
CA MET A 478 22.91 49.61 15.97
C MET A 478 22.57 51.10 16.09
N PHE A 479 22.12 51.73 15.00
CA PHE A 479 21.68 53.13 15.02
C PHE A 479 20.47 53.32 15.95
N TRP A 480 19.41 52.53 15.79
CA TRP A 480 18.20 52.65 16.60
C TRP A 480 18.41 52.31 18.07
N LEU A 481 19.34 51.40 18.40
CA LEU A 481 19.77 51.16 19.77
C LEU A 481 20.43 52.43 20.34
N GLY A 482 21.24 53.10 19.55
CA GLY A 482 21.82 54.40 19.90
C GLY A 482 20.75 55.44 20.26
N GLU A 483 19.70 55.53 19.44
CA GLU A 483 18.54 56.40 19.69
C GLU A 483 17.82 56.08 21.03
N CYS A 484 17.59 54.79 21.30
CA CYS A 484 16.98 54.37 22.57
C CYS A 484 17.87 54.77 23.77
N LEU A 485 19.18 54.53 23.66
CA LEU A 485 20.15 54.83 24.70
C LEU A 485 20.32 56.34 24.92
N PHE A 486 20.35 57.13 23.84
CA PHE A 486 20.41 58.58 23.90
C PHE A 486 19.18 59.15 24.64
N ARG A 487 17.98 58.75 24.26
CA ARG A 487 16.72 59.16 24.92
C ARG A 487 16.63 58.71 26.38
N SER A 488 17.32 57.64 26.74
CA SER A 488 17.44 57.17 28.11
C SER A 488 18.55 57.83 28.91
N GLY A 489 19.29 58.82 28.32
CA GLY A 489 20.39 59.52 28.97
C GLY A 489 21.73 58.75 29.03
N SER A 490 21.82 57.56 28.43
CA SER A 490 23.03 56.71 28.40
C SER A 490 23.95 57.14 27.23
N TYR A 491 24.49 58.35 27.29
CA TYR A 491 25.22 58.99 26.18
C TYR A 491 26.52 58.27 25.80
N GLU A 492 27.25 57.64 26.75
CA GLU A 492 28.47 56.88 26.42
C GLU A 492 28.13 55.59 25.61
N ASP A 493 27.08 54.87 25.98
CA ASP A 493 26.66 53.66 25.25
C ASP A 493 26.08 54.04 23.87
N ALA A 494 25.29 55.11 23.78
CA ALA A 494 24.79 55.65 22.53
C ALA A 494 25.93 56.02 21.57
N LEU A 495 26.98 56.67 22.11
CA LEU A 495 28.19 57.07 21.35
C LEU A 495 28.85 55.82 20.73
N LEU A 496 28.94 54.68 21.43
CA LEU A 496 29.51 53.45 20.90
C LEU A 496 28.68 52.92 19.72
N CYS A 497 27.35 52.96 19.84
CA CYS A 497 26.43 52.54 18.79
C CYS A 497 26.57 53.38 17.52
N TYR A 498 26.51 54.72 17.64
CA TYR A 498 26.63 55.61 16.50
C TYR A 498 28.02 55.58 15.88
N SER A 499 29.09 55.48 16.69
CA SER A 499 30.44 55.34 16.18
C SER A 499 30.62 54.06 15.37
N SER A 500 29.98 52.95 15.82
CA SER A 500 29.98 51.69 15.09
C SER A 500 29.25 51.83 13.75
N TYR A 501 28.09 52.51 13.74
CA TYR A 501 27.32 52.74 12.53
C TYR A 501 28.08 53.67 11.53
N THR A 502 28.63 54.77 11.99
CA THR A 502 29.39 55.69 11.11
C THR A 502 30.64 55.05 10.51
N THR A 503 31.19 54.00 11.17
CA THR A 503 32.38 53.28 10.68
C THR A 503 32.02 52.17 9.68
N ARG A 504 30.92 51.44 9.90
CA ARG A 504 30.60 50.18 9.21
C ARG A 504 29.27 50.19 8.44
N GLY A 505 28.41 51.21 8.67
CA GLY A 505 27.12 51.34 8.03
C GLY A 505 27.20 51.72 6.55
N ASP A 506 26.10 51.57 5.82
CA ASP A 506 26.02 51.99 4.43
C ASP A 506 26.03 53.52 4.33
N LYS A 507 27.09 54.06 3.73
CA LYS A 507 27.27 55.50 3.52
C LYS A 507 26.25 56.16 2.59
N ARG A 508 25.51 55.36 1.82
CA ARG A 508 24.44 55.80 0.91
C ARG A 508 23.08 55.85 1.59
N SER A 509 22.96 55.27 2.77
CA SER A 509 21.72 55.27 3.56
C SER A 509 21.36 56.68 4.03
N GLU A 510 20.09 57.04 4.01
CA GLU A 510 19.57 58.29 4.57
C GLU A 510 19.88 58.46 6.07
N ILE A 511 20.04 57.32 6.79
CA ILE A 511 20.41 57.31 8.21
C ILE A 511 21.88 57.66 8.44
N TYR A 512 22.75 57.51 7.43
CA TYR A 512 24.18 57.70 7.63
C TYR A 512 24.58 59.15 8.03
N PRO A 513 24.03 60.18 7.41
CA PRO A 513 24.24 61.55 7.90
C PRO A 513 23.65 61.73 9.30
N LEU A 514 22.45 61.18 9.60
CA LEU A 514 21.81 61.31 10.92
C LEU A 514 22.70 60.77 12.03
N ALA A 515 23.36 59.64 11.77
CA ALA A 515 24.25 59.01 12.74
C ALA A 515 25.43 59.94 13.12
N TRP A 516 25.91 60.78 12.21
CA TRP A 516 26.90 61.79 12.53
C TRP A 516 26.33 62.97 13.36
N TYR A 517 25.07 63.32 13.12
CA TYR A 517 24.37 64.34 13.89
C TYR A 517 24.18 63.87 15.34
N ASP A 518 23.67 62.67 15.54
CA ASP A 518 23.40 62.09 16.88
C ASP A 518 24.71 61.81 17.63
N LEU A 519 25.73 61.33 16.91
CA LEU A 519 27.10 61.22 17.45
C LEU A 519 27.63 62.58 17.95
N GLY A 520 27.35 63.63 17.20
CA GLY A 520 27.66 65.01 17.60
C GLY A 520 26.97 65.37 18.92
N TYR A 521 25.72 65.13 19.05
CA TYR A 521 24.94 65.31 20.29
C TYR A 521 25.46 64.51 21.47
N CYS A 522 25.84 63.24 21.26
CA CYS A 522 26.44 62.40 22.30
C CYS A 522 27.75 63.07 22.82
N TYR A 523 28.63 63.47 21.93
CA TYR A 523 29.84 64.10 22.32
C TYR A 523 29.59 65.47 23.00
N PHE A 524 28.60 66.24 22.54
CA PHE A 524 28.20 67.47 23.13
C PHE A 524 27.69 67.35 24.56
N LYS A 525 26.76 66.40 24.81
CA LYS A 525 26.25 66.07 26.15
C LYS A 525 27.37 65.61 27.10
N LEU A 526 28.34 64.88 26.56
CA LEU A 526 29.54 64.45 27.30
C LEU A 526 30.64 65.54 27.44
N LYS A 527 30.37 66.74 26.99
CA LYS A 527 31.32 67.89 27.02
C LYS A 527 32.61 67.62 26.24
N ARG A 528 32.59 66.71 25.24
CA ARG A 528 33.72 66.43 24.34
C ARG A 528 33.66 67.30 23.10
N PHE A 529 33.69 68.59 23.28
CA PHE A 529 33.35 69.60 22.28
C PHE A 529 34.16 69.52 20.98
N ALA A 530 35.47 69.22 21.01
CA ALA A 530 36.25 69.02 19.79
C ALA A 530 35.73 67.91 18.89
N LYS A 531 35.26 66.78 19.49
CA LYS A 531 34.66 65.64 18.74
C LYS A 531 33.22 65.93 18.31
N ALA A 532 32.45 66.65 19.14
CA ALA A 532 31.14 67.15 18.80
C ALA A 532 31.15 67.98 17.54
N LEU A 533 32.08 69.00 17.53
CA LEU A 533 32.31 69.88 16.39
C LEU A 533 32.58 69.10 15.09
N SER A 534 33.56 68.18 15.11
CA SER A 534 33.89 67.37 13.95
C SER A 534 32.69 66.51 13.44
N SER A 535 31.87 66.03 14.36
CA SER A 535 30.68 65.24 13.99
C SER A 535 29.59 66.10 13.36
N PHE A 536 29.30 67.28 13.90
CA PHE A 536 28.31 68.18 13.31
C PHE A 536 28.79 68.73 11.94
N GLU A 537 30.07 69.04 11.77
CA GLU A 537 30.63 69.42 10.48
C GLU A 537 30.51 68.33 9.46
N GLN A 538 30.76 67.08 9.85
CA GLN A 538 30.57 65.90 9.00
C GLN A 538 29.10 65.72 8.59
N TYR A 539 28.17 65.90 9.51
CA TYR A 539 26.74 65.90 9.19
C TYR A 539 26.39 66.97 8.15
N VAL A 540 26.82 68.22 8.38
CA VAL A 540 26.56 69.33 7.46
C VAL A 540 27.15 69.07 6.07
N SER A 541 28.27 68.38 5.98
CA SER A 541 28.90 68.04 4.69
C SER A 541 28.12 66.91 3.93
N LEU A 542 27.53 65.98 4.64
CA LEU A 542 26.88 64.80 4.08
C LEU A 542 25.37 64.99 3.86
N SER A 543 24.71 65.79 4.69
CA SER A 543 23.26 65.96 4.67
C SER A 543 22.74 66.69 3.46
N SER A 544 21.51 66.40 3.03
CA SER A 544 20.84 67.13 1.95
C SER A 544 20.63 68.60 2.30
N ARG A 545 20.72 69.49 1.31
CA ARG A 545 20.36 70.88 1.49
C ARG A 545 18.91 71.13 1.87
N ASN A 546 18.06 70.13 1.66
CA ASN A 546 16.64 70.17 2.01
C ASN A 546 16.39 69.92 3.50
N ASP A 547 17.37 69.39 4.26
CA ASP A 547 17.26 69.15 5.72
C ASP A 547 17.54 70.43 6.49
N ARG A 548 16.77 71.44 6.17
CA ARG A 548 17.05 72.85 6.59
C ARG A 548 17.12 73.01 8.10
N ALA A 549 16.17 72.43 8.83
CA ALA A 549 16.09 72.53 10.29
C ALA A 549 17.29 71.90 11.00
N MET A 550 17.57 70.66 10.69
CA MET A 550 18.67 69.93 11.32
C MET A 550 20.04 70.46 10.94
N ARG A 551 20.18 70.96 9.71
CA ARG A 551 21.42 71.63 9.29
C ARG A 551 21.66 72.99 10.02
N ALA A 552 20.58 73.75 10.25
CA ALA A 552 20.63 74.99 11.03
C ALA A 552 21.03 74.67 12.48
N ASP A 553 20.39 73.68 13.10
CA ASP A 553 20.73 73.24 14.46
C ASP A 553 22.18 72.74 14.56
N ALA A 554 22.60 71.83 13.62
CA ALA A 554 23.98 71.35 13.61
C ALA A 554 25.03 72.45 13.53
N LEU A 555 24.75 73.51 12.75
CA LEU A 555 25.61 74.69 12.67
C LEU A 555 25.61 75.50 14.00
N VAL A 556 24.46 75.62 14.67
CA VAL A 556 24.37 76.20 15.99
C VAL A 556 25.18 75.40 17.01
N ARG A 557 24.98 74.06 17.06
CA ARG A 557 25.75 73.20 17.98
C ARG A 557 27.24 73.15 17.68
N ALA A 558 27.65 73.32 16.42
CA ALA A 558 29.04 73.51 16.04
C ALA A 558 29.56 74.88 16.60
N GLY A 559 28.75 75.92 16.50
CA GLY A 559 29.06 77.25 17.11
C GLY A 559 29.22 77.16 18.62
N ASP A 560 28.29 76.44 19.32
CA ASP A 560 28.36 76.20 20.77
C ASP A 560 29.65 75.43 21.14
N SER A 561 30.04 74.47 20.30
CA SER A 561 31.26 73.67 20.50
C SER A 561 32.51 74.54 20.31
N TYR A 562 32.53 75.38 19.29
CA TYR A 562 33.63 76.39 19.11
C TYR A 562 33.69 77.30 20.29
N TYR A 563 32.56 77.82 20.77
CA TYR A 563 32.51 78.72 21.92
C TYR A 563 33.10 78.09 23.18
N ALA A 564 32.69 76.85 23.47
CA ALA A 564 33.21 76.05 24.59
C ALA A 564 34.71 75.79 24.49
N LEU A 565 35.26 75.70 23.26
CA LEU A 565 36.67 75.54 22.97
C LEU A 565 37.43 76.91 22.97
N ARG A 566 36.76 78.04 23.28
CA ARG A 566 37.27 79.40 23.27
C ARG A 566 37.68 79.90 21.88
N GLN A 567 37.15 79.28 20.84
CA GLN A 567 37.40 79.72 19.43
C GLN A 567 36.29 80.68 18.97
N TYR A 568 36.21 81.84 19.60
CA TYR A 568 35.10 82.80 19.48
C TYR A 568 34.84 83.27 18.06
N LYS A 569 35.88 83.46 17.26
CA LYS A 569 35.73 83.88 15.86
C LYS A 569 35.00 82.80 15.06
N SER A 570 35.44 81.58 15.13
CA SER A 570 34.79 80.40 14.45
C SER A 570 33.37 80.17 14.97
N ALA A 571 33.12 80.40 16.25
CA ALA A 571 31.79 80.33 16.83
C ALA A 571 30.85 81.34 16.15
N SER A 572 31.28 82.65 16.07
CA SER A 572 30.53 83.71 15.40
C SER A 572 30.26 83.35 13.92
N GLU A 573 31.27 82.87 13.21
CA GLU A 573 31.13 82.47 11.81
C GLU A 573 30.09 81.29 11.65
N SER A 574 30.07 80.30 12.53
CA SER A 574 29.14 79.21 12.51
C SER A 574 27.69 79.66 12.79
N TYR A 575 27.48 80.48 13.79
CA TYR A 575 26.18 81.07 14.08
C TYR A 575 25.68 81.93 12.92
N TYR A 576 26.56 82.81 12.36
CA TYR A 576 26.20 83.61 11.22
C TYR A 576 25.83 82.77 9.99
N LYS A 577 26.54 81.69 9.73
CA LYS A 577 26.24 80.75 8.65
C LYS A 577 24.88 80.06 8.87
N SER A 578 24.55 79.71 10.08
CA SER A 578 23.22 79.16 10.40
C SER A 578 22.11 80.18 10.14
N TYR A 579 22.30 81.43 10.70
CA TYR A 579 21.35 82.52 10.55
C TYR A 579 21.18 82.95 9.08
N SER A 580 22.23 83.13 8.35
CA SER A 580 22.18 83.58 6.96
C SER A 580 21.61 82.56 5.99
N SER A 581 21.87 81.29 6.25
CA SER A 581 21.36 80.19 5.39
C SER A 581 19.92 79.75 5.74
N TYR A 582 19.50 79.99 6.99
CA TYR A 582 18.20 79.49 7.50
C TYR A 582 17.50 80.52 8.42
N PRO A 583 17.22 81.72 7.99
CA PRO A 583 16.81 82.83 8.85
C PRO A 583 15.47 82.63 9.58
N CYS A 584 14.62 81.83 9.10
CA CYS A 584 13.25 81.58 9.69
C CYS A 584 13.19 80.48 10.74
N LEU A 585 14.25 79.67 10.95
CA LEU A 585 14.21 78.50 11.81
C LEU A 585 14.72 78.74 13.24
N LEU A 586 15.46 79.86 13.48
CA LEU A 586 15.98 80.24 14.81
C LEU A 586 14.90 80.76 15.77
N TYR A 587 13.76 81.24 15.26
CA TYR A 587 12.66 81.77 16.08
C TYR A 587 11.78 80.74 16.72
N THR A 588 11.85 79.46 16.26
CA THR A 588 10.98 78.36 16.75
C THR A 588 11.67 77.48 17.78
N SER A 589 13.00 77.51 17.92
CA SER A 589 13.70 76.69 18.90
C SER A 589 13.73 77.28 20.32
N ASP A 590 13.68 78.61 20.45
CA ASP A 590 13.67 79.29 21.77
C ASP A 590 12.28 79.25 22.44
N ALA A 591 11.21 79.01 21.68
CA ALA A 591 9.85 78.89 22.22
C ALA A 591 9.44 77.45 22.68
N ALA A 592 10.34 76.49 22.51
CA ALA A 592 10.09 75.11 22.93
C ALA A 592 10.91 74.67 24.17
N ASP A 593 11.78 75.53 24.68
CA ASP A 593 12.63 75.26 25.86
C ASP A 593 12.17 76.07 27.11
N ASP A 594 11.07 76.90 27.03
CA ASP A 594 10.31 77.42 28.13
C ASP A 594 9.03 76.56 28.36
#